data_84ac18a532bb0e51e6c22a494a08b3cc
#
_entry.id   84ac18a532bb0e51e6c22a494a08b3cc
#
_cell.length_a   1.000
_cell.length_b   1.000
_cell.length_c   1.000
_cell.angle_alpha   90.00
_cell.angle_beta   90.00
_cell.angle_gamma   90.00
#
_symmetry.space_group_name_H-M   'P 1'
#
loop_
_entity.id
_entity.type
_entity.pdbx_description
1 polymer ?
#
loop_
_entity_poly.entity_id
_entity_poly.type
_entity_poly.pdbx_seq_one_letter_code
_entity_poly.pdbx_strand_id
1 'polypeptide(L)'
;MGMDPALKAKLQKQRYHIVGEHGGVKTCHWTKESLLRDRACYKGTFYGVKSHTCMQMSPVVDQCNLACTYCWREPHMDTLELTDQDPLELLYESVRAQRRLLSGFGGNDKVPREKFLEAQDPKHVAISLNGEPTLYTRLSEYMDLCHKHGMTTMLLTNGTHPKVLENLDTLPTQLYVSVDAPNKQVFDNVCRPKWNSGAWDQFEKTIDLLPSLDTRIVCRHTLMKGVNMSSTHIKEFAELDNRADPDFIEAKGYVYVGHSRENLSMENMPSHDDILSFSNELAPQVNREVLSESRPSRVALIGREIVPIPIPEAGSKIPSSPMVLL
;
A
#
# COMPACT_ATOMS: atom_id res chain seq x y z
N MET A 1 -4.24 -21.26 -12.63
CA MET A 1 -3.63 -22.18 -11.60
C MET A 1 -3.55 -21.40 -10.29
N GLY A 2 -3.84 -22.01 -9.15
CA GLY A 2 -3.75 -21.29 -7.87
C GLY A 2 -2.30 -21.11 -7.41
N MET A 3 -2.14 -20.37 -6.32
CA MET A 3 -0.84 -20.07 -5.69
C MET A 3 0.01 -21.33 -5.47
N ASP A 4 1.32 -21.23 -5.73
CA ASP A 4 2.29 -22.31 -5.44
C ASP A 4 2.18 -22.80 -3.99
N PRO A 5 2.05 -24.12 -3.76
CA PRO A 5 1.84 -24.68 -2.41
C PRO A 5 2.97 -24.36 -1.41
N ALA A 6 4.22 -24.27 -1.86
CA ALA A 6 5.35 -23.96 -0.98
C ALA A 6 5.33 -22.47 -0.58
N LEU A 7 5.04 -21.57 -1.52
CA LEU A 7 4.84 -20.17 -1.25
C LEU A 7 3.64 -19.95 -0.31
N LYS A 8 2.51 -20.62 -0.56
CA LYS A 8 1.33 -20.58 0.31
C LYS A 8 1.68 -20.96 1.75
N ALA A 9 2.37 -22.08 1.94
CA ALA A 9 2.81 -22.54 3.27
C ALA A 9 3.74 -21.52 3.95
N LYS A 10 4.64 -20.88 3.18
CA LYS A 10 5.56 -19.84 3.67
C LYS A 10 4.81 -18.58 4.11
N LEU A 11 3.86 -18.12 3.30
CA LEU A 11 3.01 -16.96 3.63
C LEU A 11 2.16 -17.23 4.88
N GLN A 12 1.59 -18.44 5.01
CA GLN A 12 0.83 -18.84 6.20
C GLN A 12 1.68 -18.84 7.47
N LYS A 13 2.93 -19.34 7.41
CA LYS A 13 3.91 -19.21 8.52
C LYS A 13 4.18 -17.77 8.91
N GLN A 14 4.14 -16.84 7.94
CA GLN A 14 4.26 -15.40 8.16
C GLN A 14 2.94 -14.75 8.61
N ARG A 15 1.92 -15.56 8.95
CA ARG A 15 0.60 -15.10 9.42
C ARG A 15 -0.22 -14.35 8.37
N TYR A 16 -0.06 -14.69 7.09
CA TYR A 16 -1.05 -14.38 6.07
C TYR A 16 -2.22 -15.33 6.19
N HIS A 17 -3.43 -14.81 6.06
CA HIS A 17 -4.60 -15.59 5.77
C HIS A 17 -4.85 -15.52 4.27
N ILE A 18 -4.72 -16.64 3.58
CA ILE A 18 -4.94 -16.71 2.13
C ILE A 18 -6.44 -16.73 1.88
N VAL A 19 -6.89 -15.94 0.92
CA VAL A 19 -8.28 -15.77 0.51
C VAL A 19 -8.39 -16.08 -0.98
N GLY A 20 -9.27 -17.01 -1.32
CA GLY A 20 -9.37 -17.50 -2.68
C GLY A 20 -8.06 -18.14 -3.18
N GLU A 21 -7.74 -17.94 -4.45
CA GLU A 21 -6.58 -18.53 -5.10
C GLU A 21 -5.30 -17.73 -4.90
N HIS A 22 -5.37 -16.39 -5.00
CA HIS A 22 -4.21 -15.48 -5.00
C HIS A 22 -4.30 -14.37 -3.96
N GLY A 23 -5.47 -14.20 -3.33
CA GLY A 23 -5.69 -13.14 -2.36
C GLY A 23 -5.12 -13.45 -0.98
N GLY A 24 -4.94 -12.40 -0.18
CA GLY A 24 -4.48 -12.57 1.18
C GLY A 24 -4.72 -11.36 2.07
N VAL A 25 -4.88 -11.65 3.36
CA VAL A 25 -5.04 -10.66 4.43
C VAL A 25 -3.99 -10.90 5.50
N LYS A 26 -3.47 -9.83 6.06
CA LYS A 26 -2.53 -9.89 7.19
C LYS A 26 -2.77 -8.73 8.12
N THR A 27 -2.84 -8.99 9.42
CA THR A 27 -2.94 -7.90 10.40
C THR A 27 -1.70 -7.02 10.36
N CYS A 28 -1.89 -5.75 10.06
CA CYS A 28 -0.83 -4.74 10.05
C CYS A 28 -0.22 -4.58 11.46
N HIS A 29 1.07 -4.27 11.52
CA HIS A 29 1.73 -3.92 12.78
C HIS A 29 0.99 -2.81 13.53
N TRP A 30 0.60 -1.75 12.84
CA TRP A 30 -0.07 -0.61 13.44
C TRP A 30 -1.50 -0.88 13.90
N THR A 31 -2.21 -1.83 13.28
CA THR A 31 -3.49 -2.34 13.80
C THR A 31 -3.31 -2.93 15.20
N LYS A 32 -2.25 -3.74 15.38
CA LYS A 32 -1.90 -4.32 16.68
C LYS A 32 -1.49 -3.27 17.71
N GLU A 33 -0.63 -2.33 17.32
CA GLU A 33 -0.19 -1.23 18.19
C GLU A 33 -1.36 -0.35 18.62
N SER A 34 -2.30 -0.09 17.71
CA SER A 34 -3.51 0.66 18.00
C SER A 34 -4.41 -0.06 19.00
N LEU A 35 -4.58 -1.38 18.87
CA LEU A 35 -5.37 -2.18 19.80
C LEU A 35 -4.72 -2.31 21.18
N LEU A 36 -3.40 -2.58 21.23
CA LEU A 36 -2.70 -2.92 22.47
C LEU A 36 -2.15 -1.72 23.24
N ARG A 37 -1.79 -0.63 22.56
CA ARG A 37 -1.03 0.49 23.12
C ARG A 37 -1.56 1.86 22.73
N ASP A 38 -2.69 1.92 22.07
CA ASP A 38 -3.28 3.15 21.53
C ASP A 38 -2.35 3.98 20.64
N ARG A 39 -1.46 3.30 19.91
CA ARG A 39 -0.54 3.95 18.97
C ARG A 39 -1.10 3.89 17.56
N ALA A 40 -1.38 5.04 16.98
CA ALA A 40 -1.86 5.14 15.61
C ALA A 40 -0.74 4.90 14.58
N CYS A 41 -1.11 4.42 13.40
CA CYS A 41 -0.29 4.46 12.19
C CYS A 41 -0.06 5.94 11.77
N TYR A 42 1.01 6.22 11.06
CA TYR A 42 1.22 7.54 10.46
C TYR A 42 0.05 7.99 9.57
N LYS A 43 -0.65 7.06 8.91
CA LYS A 43 -1.88 7.38 8.17
C LYS A 43 -3.01 7.90 9.07
N GLY A 44 -3.01 7.55 10.35
CA GLY A 44 -3.91 8.15 11.34
C GLY A 44 -3.58 9.61 11.58
N THR A 45 -2.29 9.94 11.74
CA THR A 45 -1.82 11.32 11.92
C THR A 45 -2.02 12.16 10.66
N PHE A 46 -1.70 11.61 9.49
CA PHE A 46 -1.73 12.35 8.22
C PHE A 46 -3.14 12.48 7.64
N TYR A 47 -3.96 11.46 7.76
CA TYR A 47 -5.22 11.33 7.02
C TYR A 47 -6.43 10.98 7.89
N GLY A 48 -6.28 10.87 9.20
CA GLY A 48 -7.39 10.54 10.10
C GLY A 48 -7.81 9.07 10.10
N VAL A 49 -7.01 8.15 9.51
CA VAL A 49 -7.32 6.71 9.44
C VAL A 49 -7.30 6.10 10.84
N LYS A 50 -8.43 5.51 11.28
CA LYS A 50 -8.49 4.72 12.51
C LYS A 50 -7.76 3.39 12.31
N SER A 51 -6.53 3.26 12.79
CA SER A 51 -5.62 2.15 12.50
C SER A 51 -6.17 0.77 12.86
N HIS A 52 -6.98 0.66 13.91
CA HIS A 52 -7.60 -0.62 14.34
C HIS A 52 -8.74 -1.08 13.42
N THR A 53 -9.34 -0.17 12.63
CA THR A 53 -10.37 -0.49 11.63
C THR A 53 -9.80 -0.62 10.22
N CYS A 54 -8.46 -0.62 10.07
CA CYS A 54 -7.81 -0.78 8.78
C CYS A 54 -7.52 -2.26 8.48
N MET A 55 -8.08 -2.77 7.39
CA MET A 55 -7.80 -4.09 6.83
C MET A 55 -6.69 -3.97 5.78
N GLN A 56 -5.59 -4.70 5.96
CA GLN A 56 -4.52 -4.77 4.98
C GLN A 56 -4.66 -6.07 4.18
N MET A 57 -4.86 -5.93 2.89
CA MET A 57 -5.06 -7.05 1.98
C MET A 57 -4.39 -6.83 0.62
N SER A 58 -4.33 -7.87 -0.19
CA SER A 58 -4.07 -7.79 -1.62
C SER A 58 -4.87 -8.88 -2.34
N PRO A 59 -5.42 -8.61 -3.53
CA PRO A 59 -6.07 -9.63 -4.34
C PRO A 59 -5.07 -10.62 -4.95
N VAL A 60 -3.79 -10.26 -5.03
CA VAL A 60 -2.72 -11.02 -5.69
C VAL A 60 -1.43 -10.97 -4.86
N VAL A 61 -1.37 -11.71 -3.74
CA VAL A 61 -0.20 -11.67 -2.84
C VAL A 61 1.03 -12.40 -3.37
N ASP A 62 0.88 -13.19 -4.40
CA ASP A 62 1.92 -14.04 -5.00
C ASP A 62 2.44 -13.56 -6.35
N GLN A 63 1.91 -12.45 -6.88
CA GLN A 63 2.27 -11.97 -8.20
C GLN A 63 2.68 -10.50 -8.20
N CYS A 64 3.82 -10.21 -8.83
CA CYS A 64 4.31 -8.85 -9.09
C CYS A 64 5.25 -8.87 -10.28
N ASN A 65 5.13 -7.89 -11.15
CA ASN A 65 5.99 -7.72 -12.33
C ASN A 65 7.34 -7.04 -12.03
N LEU A 66 7.59 -6.65 -10.77
CA LEU A 66 8.87 -6.11 -10.31
C LEU A 66 9.51 -7.02 -9.27
N ALA A 67 10.83 -6.92 -9.12
CA ALA A 67 11.64 -7.61 -8.12
C ALA A 67 12.46 -6.61 -7.28
N CYS A 68 11.79 -5.61 -6.69
CA CYS A 68 12.42 -4.49 -6.03
C CYS A 68 13.40 -4.92 -4.93
N THR A 69 14.60 -4.32 -4.91
CA THR A 69 15.66 -4.63 -3.95
C THR A 69 15.27 -4.38 -2.51
N TYR A 70 14.43 -3.37 -2.27
CA TYR A 70 13.92 -2.98 -0.95
C TYR A 70 12.69 -3.79 -0.51
N CYS A 71 12.13 -4.65 -1.37
CA CYS A 71 10.93 -5.42 -1.04
C CYS A 71 11.24 -6.42 0.07
N TRP A 72 10.60 -6.23 1.23
CA TRP A 72 10.79 -7.11 2.38
C TRP A 72 9.92 -8.38 2.32
N ARG A 73 9.06 -8.47 1.32
CA ARG A 73 8.14 -9.58 1.09
C ARG A 73 8.85 -10.76 0.44
N GLU A 74 8.25 -11.93 0.52
CA GLU A 74 8.74 -13.10 -0.21
C GLU A 74 8.75 -12.83 -1.71
N PRO A 75 9.73 -13.38 -2.45
CA PRO A 75 9.75 -13.31 -3.90
C PRO A 75 8.45 -13.84 -4.50
N HIS A 76 8.01 -13.17 -5.55
CA HIS A 76 6.81 -13.55 -6.28
C HIS A 76 7.11 -14.64 -7.30
N MET A 77 6.06 -15.31 -7.77
CA MET A 77 6.17 -16.27 -8.87
C MET A 77 6.79 -15.61 -10.12
N ASP A 78 7.51 -16.40 -10.89
CA ASP A 78 8.15 -15.94 -12.13
C ASP A 78 7.18 -15.89 -13.32
N THR A 79 5.98 -16.40 -13.16
CA THR A 79 4.89 -16.35 -14.14
C THR A 79 3.78 -15.44 -13.67
N LEU A 80 3.24 -14.61 -14.58
CA LEU A 80 2.06 -13.81 -14.31
C LEU A 80 0.82 -14.58 -14.75
N GLU A 81 -0.13 -14.70 -13.85
CA GLU A 81 -1.48 -15.19 -14.15
C GLU A 81 -2.46 -14.07 -13.79
N LEU A 82 -3.23 -13.60 -14.76
CA LEU A 82 -4.33 -12.69 -14.47
C LEU A 82 -5.41 -13.46 -13.71
N THR A 83 -5.88 -12.90 -12.62
CA THR A 83 -6.95 -13.50 -11.82
C THR A 83 -8.23 -12.67 -11.95
N ASP A 84 -9.35 -13.36 -12.10
CA ASP A 84 -10.69 -12.81 -12.19
C ASP A 84 -11.60 -13.28 -11.04
N GLN A 85 -10.99 -13.71 -9.92
CA GLN A 85 -11.73 -14.13 -8.72
C GLN A 85 -12.91 -13.19 -8.42
N ASP A 86 -14.04 -13.74 -8.02
CA ASP A 86 -15.23 -12.94 -7.73
C ASP A 86 -14.96 -11.88 -6.65
N PRO A 87 -15.19 -10.58 -6.90
CA PRO A 87 -14.85 -9.51 -5.99
C PRO A 87 -15.72 -9.48 -4.73
N LEU A 88 -16.95 -9.95 -4.78
CA LEU A 88 -17.84 -10.03 -3.61
C LEU A 88 -17.34 -11.14 -2.67
N GLU A 89 -17.00 -12.29 -3.23
CA GLU A 89 -16.42 -13.39 -2.47
C GLU A 89 -15.09 -12.96 -1.84
N LEU A 90 -14.20 -12.35 -2.63
CA LEU A 90 -12.92 -11.84 -2.16
C LEU A 90 -13.08 -10.85 -1.01
N LEU A 91 -14.05 -9.92 -1.09
CA LEU A 91 -14.31 -8.94 -0.03
C LEU A 91 -14.79 -9.62 1.25
N TYR A 92 -15.80 -10.50 1.15
CA TYR A 92 -16.36 -11.16 2.31
C TYR A 92 -15.37 -12.09 3.00
N GLU A 93 -14.61 -12.86 2.23
CA GLU A 93 -13.55 -13.72 2.77
C GLU A 93 -12.43 -12.89 3.41
N SER A 94 -12.08 -11.73 2.83
CA SER A 94 -11.08 -10.82 3.40
C SER A 94 -11.52 -10.26 4.76
N VAL A 95 -12.77 -9.84 4.89
CA VAL A 95 -13.31 -9.37 6.17
C VAL A 95 -13.38 -10.50 7.22
N ARG A 96 -13.78 -11.71 6.81
CA ARG A 96 -13.76 -12.88 7.70
C ARG A 96 -12.33 -13.22 8.15
N ALA A 97 -11.37 -13.18 7.22
CA ALA A 97 -9.96 -13.39 7.51
C ALA A 97 -9.44 -12.36 8.53
N GLN A 98 -9.77 -11.07 8.34
CA GLN A 98 -9.42 -10.01 9.28
C GLN A 98 -9.99 -10.28 10.67
N ARG A 99 -11.30 -10.61 10.76
CA ARG A 99 -11.97 -10.95 12.04
C ARG A 99 -11.31 -12.14 12.74
N ARG A 100 -10.97 -13.20 11.97
CA ARG A 100 -10.24 -14.37 12.51
C ARG A 100 -8.85 -14.00 13.01
N LEU A 101 -8.10 -13.20 12.27
CA LEU A 101 -6.76 -12.73 12.68
C LEU A 101 -6.79 -11.86 13.93
N LEU A 102 -7.91 -11.18 14.18
CA LEU A 102 -8.12 -10.33 15.36
C LEU A 102 -8.74 -11.07 16.55
N SER A 103 -9.22 -12.31 16.39
CA SER A 103 -9.98 -13.02 17.44
C SER A 103 -9.25 -13.10 18.79
N GLY A 104 -7.93 -13.33 18.77
CA GLY A 104 -7.12 -13.40 19.99
C GLY A 104 -7.02 -12.10 20.80
N PHE A 105 -7.38 -10.95 20.20
CA PHE A 105 -7.41 -9.68 20.93
C PHE A 105 -8.66 -9.51 21.78
N GLY A 106 -9.74 -10.23 21.49
CA GLY A 106 -11.02 -10.13 22.22
C GLY A 106 -10.99 -10.56 23.67
N GLY A 107 -10.03 -11.44 24.03
CA GLY A 107 -9.80 -11.89 25.42
C GLY A 107 -8.61 -11.24 26.10
N ASN A 108 -8.01 -10.20 25.52
CA ASN A 108 -6.84 -9.54 26.06
C ASN A 108 -7.26 -8.30 26.88
N ASP A 109 -6.99 -8.29 28.18
CA ASP A 109 -7.36 -7.21 29.11
C ASP A 109 -6.76 -5.83 28.76
N LYS A 110 -5.69 -5.80 27.92
CA LYS A 110 -5.09 -4.57 27.45
C LYS A 110 -5.85 -3.93 26.29
N VAL A 111 -6.82 -4.62 25.70
CA VAL A 111 -7.59 -4.15 24.56
C VAL A 111 -8.96 -3.67 25.01
N PRO A 112 -9.28 -2.37 24.91
CA PRO A 112 -10.61 -1.86 25.22
C PRO A 112 -11.66 -2.59 24.37
N ARG A 113 -12.73 -3.06 25.03
CA ARG A 113 -13.80 -3.85 24.39
C ARG A 113 -14.43 -3.12 23.20
N GLU A 114 -14.69 -1.83 23.35
CA GLU A 114 -15.26 -1.00 22.28
C GLU A 114 -14.35 -0.99 21.05
N LYS A 115 -13.06 -0.75 21.25
CA LYS A 115 -12.06 -0.70 20.18
C LYS A 115 -11.91 -2.05 19.46
N PHE A 116 -12.02 -3.16 20.22
CA PHE A 116 -12.06 -4.50 19.63
C PHE A 116 -13.30 -4.68 18.75
N LEU A 117 -14.47 -4.22 19.19
CA LEU A 117 -15.71 -4.31 18.41
C LEU A 117 -15.66 -3.44 17.15
N GLU A 118 -15.11 -2.23 17.23
CA GLU A 118 -14.85 -1.39 16.04
C GLU A 118 -13.93 -2.11 15.03
N ALA A 119 -12.88 -2.79 15.50
CA ALA A 119 -11.94 -3.49 14.64
C ALA A 119 -12.54 -4.71 13.91
N GLN A 120 -13.69 -5.24 14.37
CA GLN A 120 -14.43 -6.30 13.68
C GLN A 120 -15.19 -5.78 12.45
N ASP A 121 -15.36 -4.46 12.30
CA ASP A 121 -16.06 -3.81 11.20
C ASP A 121 -15.08 -2.85 10.47
N PRO A 122 -14.27 -3.34 9.52
CA PRO A 122 -13.28 -2.53 8.83
C PRO A 122 -13.90 -1.31 8.14
N LYS A 123 -13.28 -0.15 8.30
CA LYS A 123 -13.67 1.11 7.64
C LYS A 123 -12.69 1.55 6.56
N HIS A 124 -11.51 0.97 6.55
CA HIS A 124 -10.45 1.28 5.61
C HIS A 124 -9.86 0.00 5.03
N VAL A 125 -9.78 -0.10 3.72
CA VAL A 125 -9.13 -1.22 3.02
C VAL A 125 -7.83 -0.72 2.39
N ALA A 126 -6.70 -1.19 2.93
CA ALA A 126 -5.40 -0.94 2.35
C ALA A 126 -5.04 -2.07 1.38
N ILE A 127 -5.22 -1.84 0.09
CA ILE A 127 -4.85 -2.77 -0.99
C ILE A 127 -3.35 -2.61 -1.25
N SER A 128 -2.53 -3.19 -0.35
CA SER A 128 -1.10 -2.85 -0.25
C SER A 128 -0.26 -3.96 0.35
N LEU A 129 -0.81 -5.19 0.46
CA LEU A 129 -0.15 -6.21 1.25
C LEU A 129 1.10 -6.75 0.53
N ASN A 130 0.95 -7.52 -0.50
CA ASN A 130 2.01 -8.09 -1.32
C ASN A 130 1.52 -8.18 -2.77
N GLY A 131 2.43 -8.33 -3.74
CA GLY A 131 2.07 -8.37 -5.15
C GLY A 131 1.74 -6.98 -5.73
N GLU A 132 1.31 -6.97 -6.98
CA GLU A 132 0.88 -5.77 -7.70
C GLU A 132 -0.64 -5.83 -7.93
N PRO A 133 -1.44 -5.03 -7.22
CA PRO A 133 -2.91 -5.12 -7.28
C PRO A 133 -3.52 -4.90 -8.66
N THR A 134 -2.86 -4.14 -9.54
CA THR A 134 -3.33 -3.88 -10.91
C THR A 134 -3.30 -5.12 -11.82
N LEU A 135 -2.75 -6.24 -11.35
CA LEU A 135 -2.85 -7.55 -12.01
C LEU A 135 -4.20 -8.25 -11.76
N TYR A 136 -5.00 -7.76 -10.83
CA TYR A 136 -6.36 -8.26 -10.61
C TYR A 136 -7.33 -7.59 -11.57
N THR A 137 -7.95 -8.40 -12.46
CA THR A 137 -8.75 -7.89 -13.58
C THR A 137 -10.04 -7.20 -13.15
N ARG A 138 -10.59 -7.55 -11.97
CA ARG A 138 -11.83 -7.00 -11.42
C ARG A 138 -11.58 -6.02 -10.26
N LEU A 139 -10.43 -5.32 -10.30
CA LEU A 139 -10.03 -4.39 -9.25
C LEU A 139 -11.03 -3.24 -9.03
N SER A 140 -11.58 -2.70 -10.13
CA SER A 140 -12.59 -1.64 -10.10
C SER A 140 -13.86 -2.07 -9.37
N GLU A 141 -14.39 -3.26 -9.72
CA GLU A 141 -15.56 -3.85 -9.06
C GLU A 141 -15.33 -4.10 -7.56
N TYR A 142 -14.12 -4.57 -7.20
CA TYR A 142 -13.77 -4.79 -5.80
C TYR A 142 -13.78 -3.48 -5.00
N MET A 143 -13.24 -2.40 -5.56
CA MET A 143 -13.26 -1.07 -4.90
C MET A 143 -14.67 -0.51 -4.79
N ASP A 144 -15.51 -0.67 -5.83
CA ASP A 144 -16.92 -0.28 -5.81
C ASP A 144 -17.68 -1.01 -4.69
N LEU A 145 -17.50 -2.31 -4.54
CA LEU A 145 -18.08 -3.08 -3.44
C LEU A 145 -17.61 -2.58 -2.07
N CYS A 146 -16.31 -2.27 -1.91
CA CYS A 146 -15.81 -1.67 -0.67
C CYS A 146 -16.54 -0.35 -0.35
N HIS A 147 -16.68 0.53 -1.35
CA HIS A 147 -17.36 1.82 -1.18
C HIS A 147 -18.85 1.63 -0.84
N LYS A 148 -19.56 0.73 -1.50
CA LYS A 148 -20.96 0.37 -1.19
C LYS A 148 -21.15 -0.16 0.24
N HIS A 149 -20.11 -0.76 0.81
CA HIS A 149 -20.09 -1.18 2.22
C HIS A 149 -19.57 -0.11 3.19
N GLY A 150 -19.42 1.13 2.76
CA GLY A 150 -18.98 2.26 3.61
C GLY A 150 -17.50 2.18 4.01
N MET A 151 -16.67 1.52 3.19
CA MET A 151 -15.23 1.43 3.42
C MET A 151 -14.47 2.33 2.44
N THR A 152 -13.45 3.02 2.91
CA THR A 152 -12.48 3.70 2.03
C THR A 152 -11.51 2.69 1.44
N THR A 153 -11.01 2.95 0.24
CA THR A 153 -9.96 2.15 -0.40
C THR A 153 -8.69 2.95 -0.58
N MET A 154 -7.56 2.37 -0.18
CA MET A 154 -6.22 2.89 -0.41
C MET A 154 -5.50 1.92 -1.32
N LEU A 155 -5.44 2.22 -2.61
CA LEU A 155 -4.76 1.39 -3.61
C LEU A 155 -3.29 1.78 -3.69
N LEU A 156 -2.38 0.84 -3.45
CA LEU A 156 -0.95 1.01 -3.67
C LEU A 156 -0.54 0.23 -4.91
N THR A 157 0.05 0.92 -5.88
CA THR A 157 0.57 0.31 -7.11
C THR A 157 2.02 0.73 -7.36
N ASN A 158 2.73 -0.08 -8.11
CA ASN A 158 4.07 0.24 -8.61
C ASN A 158 4.04 1.16 -9.85
N GLY A 159 2.85 1.50 -10.35
CA GLY A 159 2.65 2.45 -11.44
C GLY A 159 3.02 1.94 -12.84
N THR A 160 3.29 0.66 -13.02
CA THR A 160 3.71 0.13 -14.33
C THR A 160 2.57 -0.31 -15.24
N HIS A 161 1.32 -0.12 -14.83
CA HIS A 161 0.12 -0.48 -15.60
C HIS A 161 -0.81 0.73 -15.82
N PRO A 162 -0.36 1.80 -16.56
CA PRO A 162 -1.15 3.01 -16.75
C PRO A 162 -2.53 2.76 -17.36
N LYS A 163 -2.63 1.84 -18.32
CA LYS A 163 -3.91 1.49 -18.96
C LYS A 163 -4.94 0.91 -17.98
N VAL A 164 -4.50 0.20 -16.94
CA VAL A 164 -5.41 -0.30 -15.91
C VAL A 164 -5.94 0.86 -15.09
N LEU A 165 -5.08 1.80 -14.68
CA LEU A 165 -5.48 2.97 -13.91
C LEU A 165 -6.39 3.90 -14.71
N GLU A 166 -6.11 4.11 -16.00
CA GLU A 166 -6.91 4.91 -16.93
C GLU A 166 -8.34 4.35 -17.12
N ASN A 167 -8.50 3.02 -17.08
CA ASN A 167 -9.76 2.34 -17.34
C ASN A 167 -10.49 1.87 -16.06
N LEU A 168 -10.15 2.41 -14.88
CA LEU A 168 -10.89 2.12 -13.66
C LEU A 168 -12.23 2.86 -13.67
N ASP A 169 -13.36 2.13 -13.73
CA ASP A 169 -14.71 2.70 -13.57
C ASP A 169 -14.92 3.28 -12.16
N THR A 170 -14.32 2.64 -11.16
CA THR A 170 -14.31 3.12 -9.77
C THR A 170 -12.89 3.38 -9.33
N LEU A 171 -12.59 4.64 -9.04
CA LEU A 171 -11.29 5.05 -8.50
C LEU A 171 -11.20 4.75 -6.99
N PRO A 172 -10.01 4.48 -6.45
CA PRO A 172 -9.83 4.34 -5.00
C PRO A 172 -10.10 5.66 -4.29
N THR A 173 -10.45 5.63 -3.01
CA THR A 173 -10.55 6.86 -2.19
C THR A 173 -9.20 7.58 -2.11
N GLN A 174 -8.09 6.85 -2.18
CA GLN A 174 -6.74 7.38 -2.25
C GLN A 174 -5.84 6.43 -3.04
N LEU A 175 -5.24 6.95 -4.10
CA LEU A 175 -4.27 6.23 -4.94
C LEU A 175 -2.85 6.53 -4.47
N TYR A 176 -2.09 5.49 -4.19
CA TYR A 176 -0.66 5.57 -3.93
C TYR A 176 0.11 5.03 -5.13
N VAL A 177 1.00 5.84 -5.67
CA VAL A 177 1.97 5.39 -6.66
C VAL A 177 3.35 5.35 -6.00
N SER A 178 4.01 4.19 -6.11
CA SER A 178 5.38 4.03 -5.62
C SER A 178 6.36 4.67 -6.59
N VAL A 179 6.91 5.82 -6.22
CA VAL A 179 7.92 6.56 -6.98
C VAL A 179 9.27 6.34 -6.27
N ASP A 180 9.83 5.14 -6.45
CA ASP A 180 11.00 4.67 -5.66
C ASP A 180 12.33 4.87 -6.39
N ALA A 181 12.28 5.39 -7.63
CA ALA A 181 13.44 5.71 -8.45
C ALA A 181 13.22 7.05 -9.15
N PRO A 182 14.23 7.94 -9.13
CA PRO A 182 14.13 9.27 -9.76
C PRO A 182 14.35 9.24 -11.26
N ASN A 183 14.99 8.20 -11.80
CA ASN A 183 15.31 8.04 -13.22
C ASN A 183 15.36 6.57 -13.62
N LYS A 184 15.43 6.32 -14.94
CA LYS A 184 15.45 4.96 -15.51
C LYS A 184 16.58 4.09 -14.98
N GLN A 185 17.78 4.64 -14.83
CA GLN A 185 18.94 3.86 -14.36
C GLN A 185 18.72 3.34 -12.93
N VAL A 186 18.24 4.20 -12.04
CA VAL A 186 17.91 3.82 -10.66
C VAL A 186 16.71 2.87 -10.65
N PHE A 187 15.71 3.09 -11.50
CA PHE A 187 14.54 2.23 -11.62
C PHE A 187 14.94 0.79 -12.01
N ASP A 188 15.75 0.62 -13.04
CA ASP A 188 16.21 -0.70 -13.48
C ASP A 188 17.01 -1.41 -12.38
N ASN A 189 17.83 -0.68 -11.63
CA ASN A 189 18.67 -1.23 -10.55
C ASN A 189 17.87 -1.54 -9.26
N VAL A 190 16.89 -0.71 -8.92
CA VAL A 190 16.14 -0.77 -7.66
C VAL A 190 14.85 -1.56 -7.81
N CYS A 191 14.03 -1.25 -8.82
CA CYS A 191 12.72 -1.88 -9.04
C CYS A 191 12.82 -3.21 -9.79
N ARG A 192 13.85 -3.41 -10.61
CA ARG A 192 14.18 -4.66 -11.31
C ARG A 192 12.97 -5.25 -12.04
N PRO A 193 12.55 -4.68 -13.18
CA PRO A 193 11.47 -5.24 -14.00
C PRO A 193 11.78 -6.68 -14.43
N LYS A 194 10.82 -7.60 -14.28
CA LYS A 194 11.03 -9.02 -14.56
C LYS A 194 10.89 -9.36 -16.05
N TRP A 195 9.82 -8.88 -16.68
CA TRP A 195 9.45 -9.32 -18.04
C TRP A 195 9.28 -8.18 -19.03
N ASN A 196 9.30 -6.94 -18.60
CA ASN A 196 9.01 -5.79 -19.43
C ASN A 196 10.19 -4.82 -19.47
N SER A 197 10.91 -4.81 -20.58
CA SER A 197 11.98 -3.84 -20.83
C SER A 197 11.50 -2.39 -20.92
N GLY A 198 10.19 -2.17 -21.16
CA GLY A 198 9.53 -0.86 -21.21
C GLY A 198 8.83 -0.45 -19.91
N ALA A 199 9.12 -1.08 -18.77
CA ALA A 199 8.44 -0.78 -17.49
C ALA A 199 8.63 0.68 -17.04
N TRP A 200 9.79 1.27 -17.24
CA TRP A 200 10.03 2.68 -16.98
C TRP A 200 9.12 3.59 -17.82
N ASP A 201 9.00 3.32 -19.13
CA ASP A 201 8.16 4.10 -20.03
C ASP A 201 6.66 3.99 -19.66
N GLN A 202 6.24 2.82 -19.15
CA GLN A 202 4.88 2.66 -18.61
C GLN A 202 4.70 3.43 -17.30
N PHE A 203 5.70 3.40 -16.43
CA PHE A 203 5.72 4.18 -15.20
C PHE A 203 5.61 5.68 -15.48
N GLU A 204 6.40 6.22 -16.45
CA GLU A 204 6.30 7.62 -16.85
C GLU A 204 4.91 8.00 -17.38
N LYS A 205 4.28 7.12 -18.17
CA LYS A 205 2.88 7.32 -18.60
C LYS A 205 1.91 7.36 -17.43
N THR A 206 2.17 6.57 -16.39
CA THR A 206 1.37 6.68 -15.15
C THR A 206 1.57 8.04 -14.50
N ILE A 207 2.82 8.51 -14.37
CA ILE A 207 3.11 9.84 -13.80
C ILE A 207 2.34 10.93 -14.57
N ASP A 208 2.36 10.89 -15.88
CA ASP A 208 1.65 11.88 -16.72
C ASP A 208 0.11 11.73 -16.68
N LEU A 209 -0.40 10.55 -16.37
CA LEU A 209 -1.82 10.27 -16.21
C LEU A 209 -2.40 10.81 -14.89
N LEU A 210 -1.60 10.80 -13.81
CA LEU A 210 -2.09 11.10 -12.45
C LEU A 210 -2.89 12.39 -12.33
N PRO A 211 -2.48 13.54 -12.95
CA PRO A 211 -3.24 14.78 -12.82
C PRO A 211 -4.65 14.74 -13.40
N SER A 212 -4.95 13.76 -14.27
CA SER A 212 -6.28 13.57 -14.89
C SER A 212 -7.23 12.70 -14.09
N LEU A 213 -6.75 12.02 -13.06
CA LEU A 213 -7.56 11.12 -12.25
C LEU A 213 -8.28 11.88 -11.13
N ASP A 214 -9.60 11.77 -11.09
CA ASP A 214 -10.44 12.38 -10.04
C ASP A 214 -10.39 11.58 -8.74
N THR A 215 -9.21 11.46 -8.17
CA THR A 215 -8.97 10.81 -6.88
C THR A 215 -7.79 11.46 -6.17
N ARG A 216 -7.70 11.25 -4.89
CA ARG A 216 -6.61 11.75 -4.07
C ARG A 216 -5.33 10.97 -4.33
N ILE A 217 -4.28 11.66 -4.78
CA ILE A 217 -3.01 11.07 -5.22
C ILE A 217 -1.94 11.22 -4.15
N VAL A 218 -1.22 10.14 -3.89
CA VAL A 218 0.00 10.13 -3.07
C VAL A 218 1.15 9.55 -3.86
N CYS A 219 2.17 10.35 -4.15
CA CYS A 219 3.47 9.84 -4.58
C CYS A 219 4.26 9.38 -3.35
N ARG A 220 4.67 8.11 -3.34
CA ARG A 220 5.38 7.54 -2.19
C ARG A 220 6.78 7.13 -2.56
N HIS A 221 7.77 7.80 -1.97
CA HIS A 221 9.17 7.48 -2.16
C HIS A 221 9.65 6.50 -1.10
N THR A 222 10.19 5.34 -1.51
CA THR A 222 10.96 4.47 -0.62
C THR A 222 12.42 4.86 -0.69
N LEU A 223 12.89 5.58 0.31
CA LEU A 223 14.20 6.20 0.34
C LEU A 223 15.27 5.27 0.93
N MET A 224 16.37 5.11 0.21
CA MET A 224 17.50 4.24 0.56
C MET A 224 18.79 5.05 0.51
N LYS A 225 19.46 5.11 1.66
CA LYS A 225 20.75 5.84 1.79
C LYS A 225 21.81 5.24 0.87
N GLY A 226 22.53 6.10 0.16
CA GLY A 226 23.55 5.69 -0.81
C GLY A 226 22.99 5.16 -2.14
N VAL A 227 21.66 5.14 -2.33
CA VAL A 227 21.01 4.61 -3.53
C VAL A 227 20.22 5.68 -4.28
N ASN A 228 19.23 6.32 -3.62
CA ASN A 228 18.32 7.26 -4.27
C ASN A 228 18.10 8.57 -3.49
N MET A 229 19.02 8.95 -2.60
CA MET A 229 18.86 10.13 -1.73
C MET A 229 19.89 11.25 -2.00
N SER A 230 20.61 11.23 -3.12
CA SER A 230 21.55 12.33 -3.44
C SER A 230 20.81 13.61 -3.84
N SER A 231 21.45 14.77 -3.72
CA SER A 231 20.87 16.04 -4.16
C SER A 231 20.52 16.07 -5.66
N THR A 232 21.22 15.29 -6.49
CA THR A 232 20.83 15.09 -7.91
C THR A 232 19.53 14.31 -8.00
N HIS A 233 19.41 13.21 -7.25
CA HIS A 233 18.20 12.39 -7.23
C HIS A 233 16.99 13.18 -6.69
N ILE A 234 17.19 14.08 -5.71
CA ILE A 234 16.10 14.93 -5.19
C ILE A 234 15.53 15.84 -6.29
N LYS A 235 16.39 16.41 -7.15
CA LYS A 235 15.94 17.23 -8.30
C LYS A 235 15.15 16.39 -9.30
N GLU A 236 15.65 15.20 -9.62
CA GLU A 236 14.96 14.28 -10.54
C GLU A 236 13.64 13.77 -9.96
N PHE A 237 13.54 13.51 -8.65
CA PHE A 237 12.26 13.23 -7.98
C PHE A 237 11.31 14.43 -8.08
N ALA A 238 11.82 15.66 -7.89
CA ALA A 238 11.01 16.86 -8.03
C ALA A 238 10.42 17.02 -9.44
N GLU A 239 11.16 16.63 -10.49
CA GLU A 239 10.66 16.63 -11.87
C GLU A 239 9.47 15.67 -12.04
N LEU A 240 9.57 14.44 -11.51
CA LEU A 240 8.49 13.45 -11.53
C LEU A 240 7.28 13.92 -10.70
N ASP A 241 7.51 14.43 -9.49
CA ASP A 241 6.46 14.89 -8.60
C ASP A 241 5.73 16.12 -9.16
N ASN A 242 6.44 17.04 -9.85
CA ASN A 242 5.84 18.18 -10.53
C ASN A 242 4.96 17.76 -11.73
N ARG A 243 5.36 16.70 -12.47
CA ARG A 243 4.54 16.12 -13.54
C ARG A 243 3.31 15.42 -12.98
N ALA A 244 3.47 14.67 -11.90
CA ALA A 244 2.40 13.92 -11.25
C ALA A 244 1.39 14.81 -10.50
N ASP A 245 1.80 16.01 -10.09
CA ASP A 245 1.06 16.98 -9.26
C ASP A 245 0.20 16.32 -8.14
N PRO A 246 0.79 15.45 -7.28
CA PRO A 246 0.01 14.70 -6.30
C PRO A 246 -0.50 15.62 -5.19
N ASP A 247 -1.58 15.21 -4.50
CA ASP A 247 -2.02 15.88 -3.26
C ASP A 247 -0.96 15.81 -2.17
N PHE A 248 -0.29 14.66 -2.08
CA PHE A 248 0.76 14.42 -1.09
C PHE A 248 1.95 13.66 -1.66
N ILE A 249 3.11 13.92 -1.06
CA ILE A 249 4.31 13.12 -1.22
C ILE A 249 4.65 12.52 0.15
N GLU A 250 4.76 11.19 0.23
CA GLU A 250 5.25 10.48 1.42
C GLU A 250 6.73 10.12 1.23
N ALA A 251 7.64 10.91 1.81
CA ALA A 251 9.05 10.56 1.89
C ALA A 251 9.25 9.52 3.00
N LYS A 252 9.46 8.26 2.65
CA LYS A 252 9.49 7.14 3.60
C LYS A 252 10.79 6.37 3.55
N GLY A 253 11.43 6.24 4.71
CA GLY A 253 12.67 5.46 4.84
C GLY A 253 12.46 3.96 4.63
N TYR A 254 13.35 3.37 3.85
CA TYR A 254 13.55 1.93 3.77
C TYR A 254 13.79 1.32 5.16
N VAL A 255 13.33 0.09 5.35
CA VAL A 255 13.54 -0.68 6.59
C VAL A 255 14.25 -1.99 6.28
N TYR A 256 15.40 -2.21 6.91
CA TYR A 256 16.20 -3.44 6.77
C TYR A 256 15.51 -4.63 7.43
N VAL A 257 14.60 -5.28 6.71
CA VAL A 257 13.75 -6.37 7.20
C VAL A 257 13.34 -7.34 6.08
N GLY A 258 13.13 -8.61 6.43
CA GLY A 258 12.63 -9.62 5.49
C GLY A 258 13.61 -9.90 4.36
N HIS A 259 13.06 -10.19 3.16
CA HIS A 259 13.83 -10.55 1.96
C HIS A 259 14.75 -9.44 1.45
N SER A 260 14.44 -8.17 1.70
CA SER A 260 15.31 -7.07 1.30
C SER A 260 16.75 -7.14 1.86
N ARG A 261 16.95 -7.91 2.93
CA ARG A 261 18.28 -8.17 3.52
C ARG A 261 19.23 -8.95 2.60
N GLU A 262 18.71 -9.62 1.60
CA GLU A 262 19.51 -10.32 0.60
C GLU A 262 20.07 -9.36 -0.46
N ASN A 263 19.48 -8.17 -0.59
CA ASN A 263 19.83 -7.19 -1.62
C ASN A 263 20.47 -5.92 -1.06
N LEU A 264 20.15 -5.54 0.18
CA LEU A 264 20.55 -4.29 0.82
C LEU A 264 21.16 -4.56 2.21
N SER A 265 21.89 -3.58 2.73
CA SER A 265 22.48 -3.62 4.07
C SER A 265 21.75 -2.70 5.06
N MET A 266 22.12 -2.76 6.35
CA MET A 266 21.65 -1.85 7.37
C MET A 266 22.04 -0.39 7.07
N GLU A 267 23.15 -0.17 6.38
CA GLU A 267 23.65 1.15 6.00
C GLU A 267 22.75 1.87 5.00
N ASN A 268 22.00 1.09 4.20
CA ASN A 268 21.01 1.64 3.27
C ASN A 268 19.72 2.12 3.96
N MET A 269 19.55 1.81 5.27
CA MET A 269 18.40 2.24 6.03
C MET A 269 18.61 3.67 6.56
N PRO A 270 17.87 4.69 6.05
CA PRO A 270 18.02 6.06 6.51
C PRO A 270 17.49 6.23 7.94
N SER A 271 18.09 7.12 8.69
CA SER A 271 17.52 7.64 9.92
C SER A 271 16.29 8.50 9.63
N HIS A 272 15.54 8.85 10.67
CA HIS A 272 14.44 9.79 10.49
C HIS A 272 14.92 11.19 10.11
N ASP A 273 16.07 11.59 10.64
CA ASP A 273 16.66 12.90 10.34
C ASP A 273 17.16 12.97 8.88
N ASP A 274 17.66 11.85 8.30
CA ASP A 274 17.95 11.75 6.86
C ASP A 274 16.66 11.97 6.02
N ILE A 275 15.52 11.41 6.47
CA ILE A 275 14.23 11.61 5.80
C ILE A 275 13.75 13.05 5.87
N LEU A 276 13.89 13.69 7.02
CA LEU A 276 13.53 15.11 7.16
C LEU A 276 14.44 16.01 6.32
N SER A 277 15.75 15.73 6.28
CA SER A 277 16.68 16.47 5.41
C SER A 277 16.28 16.37 3.95
N PHE A 278 16.02 15.15 3.46
CA PHE A 278 15.50 14.91 2.10
C PHE A 278 14.20 15.67 1.84
N SER A 279 13.25 15.59 2.77
CA SER A 279 11.94 16.23 2.63
C SER A 279 12.01 17.75 2.58
N ASN A 280 12.87 18.35 3.41
CA ASN A 280 13.09 19.80 3.42
C ASN A 280 13.79 20.31 2.16
N GLU A 281 14.62 19.45 1.52
CA GLU A 281 15.26 19.80 0.23
C GLU A 281 14.30 19.61 -0.95
N LEU A 282 13.41 18.58 -0.91
CA LEU A 282 12.43 18.29 -1.97
C LEU A 282 11.26 19.28 -1.97
N ALA A 283 10.69 19.58 -0.79
CA ALA A 283 9.44 20.32 -0.67
C ALA A 283 9.41 21.67 -1.42
N PRO A 284 10.44 22.54 -1.31
CA PRO A 284 10.45 23.81 -2.06
C PRO A 284 10.57 23.62 -3.58
N GLN A 285 11.19 22.50 -4.05
CA GLN A 285 11.34 22.21 -5.48
C GLN A 285 10.01 21.80 -6.15
N VAL A 286 9.04 21.34 -5.34
CA VAL A 286 7.70 20.97 -5.78
C VAL A 286 6.63 21.98 -5.34
N ASN A 287 7.05 23.17 -4.87
CA ASN A 287 6.16 24.23 -4.37
C ASN A 287 5.17 23.73 -3.30
N ARG A 288 5.69 22.98 -2.33
CA ARG A 288 4.96 22.41 -1.18
C ARG A 288 5.76 22.58 0.10
N GLU A 289 5.17 22.16 1.23
CA GLU A 289 5.78 22.24 2.55
C GLU A 289 5.78 20.83 3.22
N VAL A 290 6.68 20.63 4.19
CA VAL A 290 6.64 19.47 5.08
C VAL A 290 5.55 19.71 6.12
N LEU A 291 4.41 19.03 5.97
CA LEU A 291 3.20 19.23 6.76
C LEU A 291 3.19 18.47 8.09
N SER A 292 3.79 17.28 8.09
CA SER A 292 3.76 16.38 9.25
C SER A 292 4.85 15.32 9.14
N GLU A 293 5.15 14.66 10.26
CA GLU A 293 6.13 13.58 10.31
C GLU A 293 5.71 12.44 11.23
N SER A 294 6.29 11.27 11.06
CA SER A 294 6.16 10.16 12.00
C SER A 294 7.52 9.48 12.19
N ARG A 295 8.21 9.85 13.26
CA ARG A 295 9.52 9.28 13.61
C ARG A 295 9.50 7.75 13.76
N PRO A 296 8.50 7.12 14.42
CA PRO A 296 8.44 5.65 14.51
C PRO A 296 8.28 4.95 13.16
N SER A 297 7.68 5.62 12.17
CA SER A 297 7.47 5.11 10.82
C SER A 297 8.54 5.59 9.84
N ARG A 298 9.44 6.49 10.24
CA ARG A 298 10.43 7.16 9.39
C ARG A 298 9.79 7.66 8.09
N VAL A 299 8.81 8.52 8.23
CA VAL A 299 8.07 9.11 7.11
C VAL A 299 7.79 10.57 7.40
N ALA A 300 7.91 11.41 6.37
CA ALA A 300 7.44 12.78 6.34
C ALA A 300 6.38 12.94 5.26
N LEU A 301 5.42 13.80 5.53
CA LEU A 301 4.35 14.17 4.61
C LEU A 301 4.65 15.54 4.03
N ILE A 302 4.70 15.63 2.72
CA ILE A 302 4.88 16.87 1.96
C ILE A 302 3.57 17.12 1.21
N GLY A 303 3.08 18.36 1.23
CA GLY A 303 1.82 18.73 0.58
C GLY A 303 1.52 20.21 0.69
N ARG A 304 0.28 20.59 0.34
CA ARG A 304 -0.21 21.99 0.47
C ARG A 304 -0.92 22.19 1.81
N GLU A 305 -1.76 21.23 2.21
CA GLU A 305 -2.50 21.25 3.48
C GLU A 305 -2.85 19.82 3.92
N ILE A 306 -3.08 19.62 5.21
CA ILE A 306 -3.55 18.33 5.74
C ILE A 306 -5.06 18.21 5.55
N VAL A 307 -5.48 17.24 4.73
CA VAL A 307 -6.88 16.94 4.49
C VAL A 307 -7.17 15.50 4.91
N PRO A 308 -8.09 15.26 5.86
CA PRO A 308 -8.50 13.91 6.23
C PRO A 308 -9.05 13.12 5.04
N ILE A 309 -8.90 11.78 5.07
CA ILE A 309 -9.50 10.93 4.04
C ILE A 309 -11.02 10.97 4.17
N PRO A 310 -11.77 11.23 3.07
CA PRO A 310 -13.23 11.23 3.13
C PRO A 310 -13.73 9.81 3.46
N ILE A 311 -14.56 9.69 4.49
CA ILE A 311 -15.18 8.41 4.85
C ILE A 311 -16.53 8.35 4.13
N PRO A 312 -16.80 7.31 3.33
CA PRO A 312 -18.10 7.13 2.69
C PRO A 312 -19.23 7.06 3.72
N GLU A 313 -20.42 7.46 3.32
CA GLU A 313 -21.60 7.27 4.15
C GLU A 313 -21.77 5.81 4.57
N ALA A 314 -22.41 5.58 5.72
CA ALA A 314 -22.56 4.23 6.27
C ALA A 314 -23.29 3.31 5.30
N GLY A 315 -22.55 2.41 4.69
CA GLY A 315 -23.10 1.37 3.80
C GLY A 315 -23.63 0.15 4.55
N SER A 316 -24.08 -0.85 3.82
CA SER A 316 -24.55 -2.11 4.39
C SER A 316 -23.40 -2.85 5.08
N LYS A 317 -23.63 -3.33 6.32
CA LYS A 317 -22.61 -4.12 7.06
C LYS A 317 -22.40 -5.47 6.37
N ILE A 318 -21.13 -5.88 6.29
CA ILE A 318 -20.78 -7.22 5.83
C ILE A 318 -21.22 -8.24 6.89
N PRO A 319 -22.02 -9.27 6.53
CA PRO A 319 -22.51 -10.27 7.46
C PRO A 319 -21.39 -10.99 8.22
N SER A 320 -21.67 -11.37 9.46
CA SER A 320 -20.76 -12.19 10.27
C SER A 320 -20.79 -13.68 9.91
N SER A 321 -21.90 -14.16 9.33
CA SER A 321 -22.09 -15.55 8.89
C SER A 321 -21.74 -15.74 7.41
N PRO A 322 -21.38 -16.98 6.99
CA PRO A 322 -21.25 -17.27 5.57
C PRO A 322 -22.56 -16.94 4.85
N MET A 323 -22.51 -16.16 3.77
CA MET A 323 -23.59 -16.15 2.82
C MET A 323 -23.65 -17.55 2.21
N VAL A 324 -24.75 -18.26 2.42
CA VAL A 324 -25.09 -19.39 1.56
C VAL A 324 -25.52 -18.75 0.25
N LEU A 325 -24.64 -18.81 -0.74
CA LEU A 325 -25.02 -18.50 -2.12
C LEU A 325 -26.03 -19.58 -2.52
N LEU A 326 -27.30 -19.20 -2.54
CA LEU A 326 -28.38 -20.01 -3.10
C LEU A 326 -28.30 -20.00 -4.61
#